data_4c0e31fb304ba0a0e354c2b98f7bf180
#
_entry.id   4c0e31fb304ba0a0e354c2b98f7bf180
#
_cell.length_a   1.000
_cell.length_b   1.000
_cell.length_c   1.000
_cell.angle_alpha   90.00
_cell.angle_beta   90.00
_cell.angle_gamma   90.00
#
_symmetry.space_group_name_H-M   'P 1'
#
loop_
_entity.id
_entity.type
_entity.pdbx_description
1 polymer ?
#
loop_
_entity_poly.entity_id
_entity_poly.type
_entity_poly.pdbx_seq_one_letter_code
_entity_poly.pdbx_strand_id
1 'polypeptide(L)'
;IPAAVGGSARYLIPQRMLEGKPVIIHGDGTSLWTLTHCADFAKGFVGLMGNPQTIGHAIHITSDFLLNWNQIYEQMGDALGVKPNIVHIPSEFINKVDPNMGAGLIGDKMWTVIFDNSKVKQFVPDYVATIPFHEGIRRTLAWFQADESRMRVTAEDHAKFEQILTAYQHTHN
;
A
#
# COMPACT_ATOMS: atom_id res chain seq x y z
N ILE A 1 -5.09 3.88 -0.66
CA ILE A 1 -4.84 2.69 0.15
C ILE A 1 -3.84 1.84 -0.62
N PRO A 2 -2.79 1.31 0.04
CA PRO A 2 -1.86 0.40 -0.60
C PRO A 2 -2.59 -0.87 -1.03
N ALA A 3 -2.74 -1.06 -2.34
CA ALA A 3 -3.31 -2.28 -2.92
C ALA A 3 -2.18 -3.28 -3.23
N ALA A 4 -1.41 -3.70 -2.21
CA ALA A 4 -0.31 -4.62 -2.42
C ALA A 4 -0.83 -6.03 -2.76
N VAL A 5 -1.80 -6.47 -2.00
CA VAL A 5 -2.50 -7.74 -2.21
C VAL A 5 -3.98 -7.41 -2.12
N GLY A 6 -4.64 -7.19 -3.23
CA GLY A 6 -6.05 -6.80 -3.19
C GLY A 6 -6.66 -6.50 -4.56
N GLY A 7 -5.86 -6.69 -5.61
CA GLY A 7 -6.35 -6.50 -6.98
C GLY A 7 -6.88 -5.09 -7.24
N SER A 8 -7.95 -4.98 -8.03
CA SER A 8 -8.58 -3.72 -8.42
C SER A 8 -9.48 -3.10 -7.33
N ALA A 9 -9.95 -3.90 -6.37
CA ALA A 9 -10.86 -3.43 -5.32
C ALA A 9 -10.11 -2.70 -4.20
N ARG A 10 -10.09 -1.38 -4.29
CA ARG A 10 -9.32 -0.52 -3.36
C ARG A 10 -9.75 -0.63 -1.89
N TYR A 11 -10.98 -1.08 -1.62
CA TYR A 11 -11.52 -1.21 -0.26
C TYR A 11 -11.55 -2.67 0.24
N LEU A 12 -11.06 -3.65 -0.53
CA LEU A 12 -11.11 -5.07 -0.18
C LEU A 12 -10.40 -5.36 1.16
N ILE A 13 -9.19 -4.87 1.35
CA ILE A 13 -8.43 -5.11 2.59
C ILE A 13 -9.12 -4.50 3.82
N PRO A 14 -9.51 -3.20 3.82
CA PRO A 14 -10.31 -2.63 4.90
C PRO A 14 -11.58 -3.41 5.21
N GLN A 15 -12.33 -3.82 4.20
CA GLN A 15 -13.57 -4.56 4.39
C GLN A 15 -13.30 -5.92 5.05
N ARG A 16 -12.31 -6.68 4.56
CA ARG A 16 -11.93 -7.96 5.16
C ARG A 16 -11.49 -7.82 6.62
N MET A 17 -10.74 -6.75 6.95
CA MET A 17 -10.35 -6.45 8.32
C MET A 17 -11.57 -6.20 9.21
N LEU A 18 -12.53 -5.39 8.76
CA LEU A 18 -13.78 -5.10 9.48
C LEU A 18 -14.65 -6.35 9.68
N GLU A 19 -14.62 -7.27 8.72
CA GLU A 19 -15.33 -8.56 8.78
C GLU A 19 -14.57 -9.65 9.58
N GLY A 20 -13.38 -9.33 10.12
CA GLY A 20 -12.51 -10.30 10.82
C GLY A 20 -11.94 -11.40 9.92
N LYS A 21 -12.06 -11.25 8.60
CA LYS A 21 -11.56 -12.19 7.62
C LYS A 21 -10.03 -12.11 7.49
N PRO A 22 -9.35 -13.21 7.13
CA PRO A 22 -7.92 -13.19 6.88
C PRO A 22 -7.53 -12.19 5.80
N VAL A 23 -6.42 -11.46 6.03
CA VAL A 23 -5.77 -10.57 5.05
C VAL A 23 -4.37 -11.08 4.77
N ILE A 24 -3.99 -11.10 3.49
CA ILE A 24 -2.72 -11.65 3.04
C ILE A 24 -1.66 -10.56 3.05
N ILE A 25 -0.52 -10.85 3.68
CA ILE A 25 0.73 -10.13 3.49
C ILE A 25 1.70 -11.04 2.76
N HIS A 26 2.32 -10.53 1.70
CA HIS A 26 3.30 -11.31 0.93
C HIS A 26 4.62 -11.47 1.70
N GLY A 27 5.27 -12.63 1.51
CA GLY A 27 6.50 -12.97 2.21
C GLY A 27 6.28 -13.01 3.73
N ASP A 28 7.23 -12.53 4.49
CA ASP A 28 7.15 -12.34 5.94
C ASP A 28 6.69 -10.92 6.35
N GLY A 29 6.39 -10.07 5.37
CA GLY A 29 5.94 -8.71 5.59
C GLY A 29 7.03 -7.73 6.05
N THR A 30 8.31 -8.12 6.02
CA THR A 30 9.42 -7.30 6.54
C THR A 30 10.07 -6.39 5.50
N SER A 31 9.80 -6.59 4.19
CA SER A 31 10.32 -5.69 3.16
C SER A 31 9.80 -4.26 3.37
N LEU A 32 10.71 -3.28 3.22
CA LEU A 32 10.41 -1.87 3.43
C LEU A 32 9.73 -1.27 2.20
N TRP A 33 8.78 -0.39 2.47
CA TRP A 33 8.04 0.32 1.45
C TRP A 33 7.81 1.78 1.83
N THR A 34 7.88 2.68 0.85
CA THR A 34 7.61 4.11 1.06
C THR A 34 6.20 4.46 0.61
N LEU A 35 5.42 5.02 1.52
CA LEU A 35 4.08 5.52 1.24
C LEU A 35 4.03 7.03 1.45
N THR A 36 3.61 7.74 0.42
CA THR A 36 3.53 9.20 0.43
C THR A 36 2.07 9.64 0.36
N HIS A 37 1.64 10.49 1.29
CA HIS A 37 0.30 11.08 1.22
C HIS A 37 0.22 12.06 0.05
N CYS A 38 -0.90 12.07 -0.68
CA CYS A 38 -1.08 12.91 -1.87
C CYS A 38 -0.88 14.41 -1.60
N ALA A 39 -1.25 14.90 -0.42
CA ALA A 39 -1.02 16.30 -0.05
C ALA A 39 0.47 16.61 0.14
N ASP A 40 1.28 15.65 0.65
CA ASP A 40 2.73 15.83 0.73
C ASP A 40 3.38 15.73 -0.64
N PHE A 41 2.95 14.79 -1.48
CA PHE A 41 3.38 14.74 -2.87
C PHE A 41 3.10 16.06 -3.60
N ALA A 42 1.91 16.65 -3.41
CA ALA A 42 1.52 17.90 -4.02
C ALA A 42 2.44 19.07 -3.64
N LYS A 43 2.95 19.13 -2.41
CA LYS A 43 3.91 20.18 -2.01
C LYS A 43 5.16 20.16 -2.89
N GLY A 44 5.77 18.98 -3.05
CA GLY A 44 6.95 18.81 -3.90
C GLY A 44 6.62 19.08 -5.38
N PHE A 45 5.51 18.51 -5.86
CA PHE A 45 5.10 18.65 -7.26
C PHE A 45 4.83 20.11 -7.64
N VAL A 46 4.06 20.84 -6.84
CA VAL A 46 3.76 22.27 -7.08
C VAL A 46 5.04 23.12 -7.00
N GLY A 47 5.93 22.81 -6.05
CA GLY A 47 7.21 23.52 -5.94
C GLY A 47 8.15 23.32 -7.13
N LEU A 48 8.01 22.20 -7.86
CA LEU A 48 8.77 21.94 -9.10
C LEU A 48 8.13 22.59 -10.33
N MET A 49 6.81 22.85 -10.31
CA MET A 49 6.09 23.42 -11.45
C MET A 49 6.61 24.81 -11.79
N GLY A 50 6.85 25.04 -13.08
CA GLY A 50 7.34 26.35 -13.57
C GLY A 50 8.82 26.64 -13.26
N ASN A 51 9.54 25.73 -12.62
CA ASN A 51 10.98 25.89 -12.41
C ASN A 51 11.77 25.35 -13.62
N PRO A 52 12.40 26.21 -14.45
CA PRO A 52 13.12 25.77 -15.64
C PRO A 52 14.35 24.90 -15.32
N GLN A 53 14.89 24.98 -14.10
CA GLN A 53 16.02 24.18 -13.66
C GLN A 53 15.67 22.70 -13.50
N THR A 54 14.38 22.35 -13.45
CA THR A 54 13.92 20.95 -13.32
C THR A 54 13.80 20.25 -14.68
N ILE A 55 13.91 20.98 -15.78
CA ILE A 55 13.77 20.42 -17.13
C ILE A 55 14.88 19.39 -17.39
N GLY A 56 14.49 18.20 -17.85
CA GLY A 56 15.40 17.09 -18.13
C GLY A 56 15.79 16.27 -16.88
N HIS A 57 15.30 16.61 -15.69
CA HIS A 57 15.53 15.85 -14.48
C HIS A 57 14.39 14.86 -14.18
N ALA A 58 14.74 13.61 -13.82
CA ALA A 58 13.85 12.70 -13.13
C ALA A 58 13.98 12.95 -11.62
N ILE A 59 12.85 13.20 -10.93
CA ILE A 59 12.83 13.61 -9.53
C ILE A 59 11.84 12.74 -8.78
N HIS A 60 12.30 12.04 -7.73
CA HIS A 60 11.41 11.38 -6.78
C HIS A 60 10.80 12.41 -5.84
N ILE A 61 9.51 12.25 -5.53
CA ILE A 61 8.79 13.03 -4.53
C ILE A 61 8.13 12.01 -3.60
N THR A 62 8.80 11.69 -2.50
CA THR A 62 8.37 10.63 -1.58
C THR A 62 8.47 11.10 -0.13
N SER A 63 7.82 10.35 0.76
CA SER A 63 8.00 10.50 2.20
C SER A 63 9.37 9.98 2.62
N ASP A 64 9.92 10.56 3.68
CA ASP A 64 11.11 10.03 4.38
C ASP A 64 10.73 8.93 5.39
N PHE A 65 9.43 8.67 5.61
CA PHE A 65 8.97 7.61 6.50
C PHE A 65 9.01 6.24 5.80
N LEU A 66 9.69 5.30 6.45
CA LEU A 66 9.79 3.92 5.99
C LEU A 66 8.95 3.01 6.87
N LEU A 67 8.19 2.13 6.24
CA LEU A 67 7.38 1.12 6.90
C LEU A 67 7.59 -0.23 6.22
N ASN A 68 7.54 -1.31 7.00
CA ASN A 68 7.38 -2.64 6.43
C ASN A 68 5.88 -2.96 6.23
N TRP A 69 5.58 -4.03 5.50
CA TRP A 69 4.19 -4.39 5.19
C TRP A 69 3.38 -4.77 6.43
N ASN A 70 4.00 -5.37 7.45
CA ASN A 70 3.34 -5.66 8.71
C ASN A 70 2.85 -4.37 9.37
N GLN A 71 3.74 -3.36 9.51
CA GLN A 71 3.40 -2.07 10.08
C GLN A 71 2.30 -1.33 9.28
N ILE A 72 2.32 -1.46 7.94
CA ILE A 72 1.28 -0.86 7.08
C ILE A 72 -0.09 -1.45 7.40
N TYR A 73 -0.18 -2.79 7.51
CA TYR A 73 -1.46 -3.46 7.79
C TYR A 73 -1.91 -3.28 9.23
N GLU A 74 -0.99 -3.29 10.19
CA GLU A 74 -1.28 -3.00 11.61
C GLU A 74 -1.83 -1.58 11.78
N GLN A 75 -1.16 -0.55 11.22
CA GLN A 75 -1.66 0.82 11.27
C GLN A 75 -3.00 1.01 10.54
N MET A 76 -3.26 0.24 9.49
CA MET A 76 -4.58 0.23 8.85
C MET A 76 -5.64 -0.38 9.78
N GLY A 77 -5.34 -1.48 10.44
CA GLY A 77 -6.21 -2.09 11.46
C GLY A 77 -6.50 -1.13 12.62
N ASP A 78 -5.47 -0.47 13.14
CA ASP A 78 -5.61 0.55 14.19
C ASP A 78 -6.54 1.70 13.76
N ALA A 79 -6.41 2.15 12.50
CA ALA A 79 -7.27 3.19 11.96
C ALA A 79 -8.74 2.75 11.78
N LEU A 80 -8.99 1.45 11.62
CA LEU A 80 -10.32 0.83 11.56
C LEU A 80 -10.85 0.42 12.94
N GLY A 81 -10.03 0.47 13.98
CA GLY A 81 -10.38 0.01 15.34
C GLY A 81 -10.47 -1.52 15.48
N VAL A 82 -9.75 -2.27 14.63
CA VAL A 82 -9.75 -3.74 14.62
C VAL A 82 -8.34 -4.29 14.60
N LYS A 83 -8.16 -5.50 15.18
CA LYS A 83 -6.91 -6.25 15.04
C LYS A 83 -6.95 -7.05 13.73
N PRO A 84 -6.01 -6.83 12.78
CA PRO A 84 -5.99 -7.57 11.52
C PRO A 84 -5.71 -9.06 11.76
N ASN A 85 -6.43 -9.93 11.04
CA ASN A 85 -6.13 -11.35 10.95
C ASN A 85 -5.16 -11.58 9.78
N ILE A 86 -3.85 -11.45 10.05
CA ILE A 86 -2.79 -11.47 9.04
C ILE A 86 -2.36 -12.91 8.75
N VAL A 87 -2.28 -13.26 7.46
CA VAL A 87 -1.71 -14.50 6.95
C VAL A 87 -0.55 -14.16 6.02
N HIS A 88 0.65 -14.63 6.38
CA HIS A 88 1.85 -14.46 5.56
C HIS A 88 1.94 -15.56 4.51
N ILE A 89 2.04 -15.18 3.24
CA ILE A 89 2.12 -16.11 2.11
C ILE A 89 3.28 -15.71 1.20
N PRO A 90 4.21 -16.64 0.85
CA PRO A 90 5.32 -16.36 -0.06
C PRO A 90 4.84 -15.77 -1.39
N SER A 91 5.53 -14.74 -1.88
CA SER A 91 5.17 -14.05 -3.12
C SER A 91 5.13 -14.99 -4.33
N GLU A 92 6.05 -15.96 -4.36
CA GLU A 92 6.13 -16.99 -5.40
C GLU A 92 4.90 -17.92 -5.37
N PHE A 93 4.39 -18.24 -4.17
CA PHE A 93 3.17 -19.03 -4.02
C PHE A 93 1.95 -18.25 -4.53
N ILE A 94 1.84 -16.97 -4.15
CA ILE A 94 0.77 -16.08 -4.66
C ILE A 94 0.83 -16.04 -6.18
N ASN A 95 2.02 -15.85 -6.77
CA ASN A 95 2.20 -15.82 -8.23
C ASN A 95 1.83 -17.14 -8.92
N LYS A 96 2.06 -18.26 -8.26
CA LYS A 96 1.68 -19.58 -8.80
C LYS A 96 0.15 -19.74 -8.89
N VAL A 97 -0.58 -19.21 -7.91
CA VAL A 97 -2.06 -19.32 -7.82
C VAL A 97 -2.74 -18.23 -8.65
N ASP A 98 -2.27 -16.99 -8.55
CA ASP A 98 -2.74 -15.82 -9.30
C ASP A 98 -1.55 -15.04 -9.87
N PRO A 99 -1.14 -15.31 -11.12
CA PRO A 99 -0.03 -14.61 -11.77
C PRO A 99 -0.24 -13.11 -11.91
N ASN A 100 -1.49 -12.63 -12.03
CA ASN A 100 -1.76 -11.20 -12.15
C ASN A 100 -1.49 -10.46 -10.84
N MET A 101 -1.86 -11.06 -9.71
CA MET A 101 -1.55 -10.52 -8.40
C MET A 101 -0.05 -10.67 -8.07
N GLY A 102 0.50 -11.84 -8.38
CA GLY A 102 1.89 -12.19 -8.06
C GLY A 102 2.93 -11.39 -8.84
N ALA A 103 2.67 -11.03 -10.10
CA ALA A 103 3.62 -10.29 -10.92
C ALA A 103 4.07 -8.97 -10.28
N GLY A 104 3.13 -8.22 -9.71
CA GLY A 104 3.44 -6.97 -9.01
C GLY A 104 4.17 -7.18 -7.68
N LEU A 105 4.07 -8.36 -7.08
CA LEU A 105 4.81 -8.71 -5.86
C LEU A 105 6.25 -9.08 -6.20
N ILE A 106 6.44 -10.01 -7.14
CA ILE A 106 7.77 -10.51 -7.54
C ILE A 106 8.61 -9.40 -8.19
N GLY A 107 8.00 -8.59 -9.06
CA GLY A 107 8.72 -7.55 -9.78
C GLY A 107 9.04 -6.31 -8.93
N ASP A 108 8.37 -6.14 -7.80
CA ASP A 108 8.40 -4.86 -7.10
C ASP A 108 8.29 -5.03 -5.56
N LYS A 109 7.13 -5.38 -5.03
CA LYS A 109 6.77 -5.18 -3.61
C LYS A 109 7.42 -6.13 -2.62
N MET A 110 7.87 -7.31 -3.06
CA MET A 110 8.62 -8.22 -2.20
C MET A 110 10.03 -7.72 -1.86
N TRP A 111 10.53 -6.75 -2.63
CA TRP A 111 11.85 -6.17 -2.42
C TRP A 111 11.77 -4.92 -1.55
N THR A 112 12.81 -4.70 -0.74
CA THR A 112 12.95 -3.43 -0.03
C THR A 112 13.30 -2.33 -1.02
N VAL A 113 12.46 -1.27 -1.08
CA VAL A 113 12.69 -0.10 -1.93
C VAL A 113 12.67 1.15 -1.07
N ILE A 114 13.80 1.88 -1.09
CA ILE A 114 13.98 3.16 -0.40
C ILE A 114 14.32 4.21 -1.45
N PHE A 115 13.58 5.31 -1.44
CA PHE A 115 13.77 6.42 -2.38
C PHE A 115 14.50 7.57 -1.72
N ASP A 116 15.48 8.12 -2.41
CA ASP A 116 16.23 9.29 -1.97
C ASP A 116 15.51 10.58 -2.38
N ASN A 117 15.16 11.40 -1.39
CA ASN A 117 14.51 12.70 -1.57
C ASN A 117 15.49 13.89 -1.65
N SER A 118 16.80 13.66 -1.65
CA SER A 118 17.78 14.75 -1.69
C SER A 118 17.60 15.63 -2.92
N LYS A 119 17.27 15.05 -4.07
CA LYS A 119 17.11 15.78 -5.33
C LYS A 119 15.89 16.71 -5.33
N VAL A 120 14.74 16.30 -4.81
CA VAL A 120 13.58 17.20 -4.72
C VAL A 120 13.89 18.37 -3.78
N LYS A 121 14.61 18.13 -2.67
CA LYS A 121 15.01 19.16 -1.71
C LYS A 121 16.01 20.18 -2.27
N GLN A 122 16.78 19.82 -3.32
CA GLN A 122 17.62 20.77 -4.04
C GLN A 122 16.82 21.81 -4.81
N PHE A 123 15.70 21.40 -5.43
CA PHE A 123 14.84 22.29 -6.23
C PHE A 123 13.70 22.92 -5.41
N VAL A 124 13.30 22.28 -4.32
CA VAL A 124 12.24 22.69 -3.40
C VAL A 124 12.79 22.53 -1.97
N PRO A 125 13.63 23.46 -1.49
CA PRO A 125 14.33 23.32 -0.20
C PRO A 125 13.40 23.11 1.00
N ASP A 126 12.20 23.69 0.96
CA ASP A 126 11.20 23.59 2.04
C ASP A 126 10.34 22.32 1.93
N TYR A 127 10.65 21.42 0.99
CA TYR A 127 9.89 20.18 0.86
C TYR A 127 10.11 19.27 2.08
N VAL A 128 9.04 19.06 2.82
CA VAL A 128 8.95 18.09 3.92
C VAL A 128 7.63 17.34 3.82
N ALA A 129 7.69 16.02 3.81
CA ALA A 129 6.52 15.17 3.98
C ALA A 129 6.15 15.15 5.48
N THR A 130 4.99 15.72 5.83
CA THR A 130 4.57 15.92 7.23
C THR A 130 3.44 15.02 7.66
N ILE A 131 2.86 14.23 6.74
CA ILE A 131 1.72 13.35 7.01
C ILE A 131 2.20 11.91 7.06
N PRO A 132 2.46 11.36 8.27
CA PRO A 132 2.85 9.97 8.42
C PRO A 132 1.71 9.02 8.01
N PHE A 133 2.03 7.76 7.73
CA PHE A 133 1.05 6.81 7.19
C PHE A 133 -0.17 6.61 8.11
N HIS A 134 0.02 6.52 9.43
CA HIS A 134 -1.09 6.35 10.38
C HIS A 134 -2.12 7.50 10.31
N GLU A 135 -1.68 8.72 10.02
CA GLU A 135 -2.58 9.86 9.81
C GLU A 135 -3.18 9.83 8.40
N GLY A 136 -2.36 9.56 7.38
CA GLY A 136 -2.80 9.47 5.99
C GLY A 136 -3.85 8.38 5.76
N ILE A 137 -3.69 7.22 6.41
CA ILE A 137 -4.66 6.12 6.27
C ILE A 137 -6.00 6.46 6.93
N ARG A 138 -6.01 7.14 8.08
CA ARG A 138 -7.26 7.62 8.70
C ARG A 138 -8.03 8.56 7.78
N ARG A 139 -7.36 9.52 7.16
CA ARG A 139 -7.97 10.45 6.18
C ARG A 139 -8.51 9.69 4.97
N THR A 140 -7.76 8.73 4.48
CA THR A 140 -8.17 7.91 3.33
C THR A 140 -9.40 7.06 3.65
N LEU A 141 -9.43 6.41 4.81
CA LEU A 141 -10.57 5.61 5.25
C LEU A 141 -11.81 6.49 5.46
N ALA A 142 -11.67 7.66 6.09
CA ALA A 142 -12.76 8.60 6.26
C ALA A 142 -13.34 9.05 4.90
N TRP A 143 -12.49 9.26 3.88
CA TRP A 143 -12.96 9.59 2.54
C TRP A 143 -13.74 8.44 1.88
N PHE A 144 -13.32 7.18 2.08
CA PHE A 144 -14.06 6.01 1.60
C PHE A 144 -15.40 5.90 2.31
N GLN A 145 -15.42 6.00 3.64
CA GLN A 145 -16.61 5.85 4.47
C GLN A 145 -17.65 6.97 4.30
N ALA A 146 -17.23 8.13 3.79
CA ALA A 146 -18.14 9.24 3.50
C ALA A 146 -19.10 8.98 2.32
N ASP A 147 -18.88 7.91 1.53
CA ASP A 147 -19.70 7.58 0.36
C ASP A 147 -19.60 6.07 0.07
N GLU A 148 -20.71 5.36 0.27
CA GLU A 148 -20.79 3.91 0.06
C GLU A 148 -20.39 3.48 -1.35
N SER A 149 -20.60 4.33 -2.36
CA SER A 149 -20.21 4.03 -3.74
C SER A 149 -18.71 3.84 -3.93
N ARG A 150 -17.90 4.39 -3.01
CA ARG A 150 -16.43 4.28 -3.00
C ARG A 150 -15.93 2.95 -2.41
N MET A 151 -16.76 2.31 -1.58
CA MET A 151 -16.41 1.07 -0.85
C MET A 151 -16.81 -0.20 -1.61
N ARG A 152 -16.97 -0.12 -2.92
CA ARG A 152 -17.40 -1.27 -3.72
C ARG A 152 -16.34 -2.36 -3.75
N VAL A 153 -16.73 -3.54 -3.29
CA VAL A 153 -15.98 -4.79 -3.37
C VAL A 153 -16.92 -5.85 -3.93
N THR A 154 -16.48 -6.57 -4.95
CA THR A 154 -17.30 -7.57 -5.61
C THR A 154 -17.08 -8.96 -5.01
N ALA A 155 -18.01 -9.87 -5.25
CA ALA A 155 -17.84 -11.28 -4.89
C ALA A 155 -16.61 -11.90 -5.58
N GLU A 156 -16.28 -11.44 -6.79
CA GLU A 156 -15.09 -11.89 -7.52
C GLU A 156 -13.79 -11.46 -6.82
N ASP A 157 -13.74 -10.22 -6.30
CA ASP A 157 -12.57 -9.74 -5.55
C ASP A 157 -12.32 -10.60 -4.31
N HIS A 158 -13.39 -10.95 -3.57
CA HIS A 158 -13.29 -11.88 -2.44
C HIS A 158 -12.88 -13.29 -2.89
N ALA A 159 -13.46 -13.82 -3.96
CA ALA A 159 -13.18 -15.17 -4.44
C ALA A 159 -11.70 -15.36 -4.81
N LYS A 160 -11.07 -14.40 -5.48
CA LYS A 160 -9.63 -14.45 -5.81
C LYS A 160 -8.77 -14.52 -4.54
N PHE A 161 -9.14 -13.75 -3.52
CA PHE A 161 -8.44 -13.75 -2.24
C PHE A 161 -8.59 -15.08 -1.50
N GLU A 162 -9.82 -15.63 -1.46
CA GLU A 162 -10.12 -16.95 -0.85
C GLU A 162 -9.42 -18.07 -1.59
N GLN A 163 -9.30 -18.02 -2.92
CA GLN A 163 -8.58 -19.01 -3.71
C GLN A 163 -7.13 -19.15 -3.25
N ILE A 164 -6.43 -18.04 -3.02
CA ILE A 164 -5.04 -18.06 -2.56
C ILE A 164 -4.94 -18.62 -1.14
N LEU A 165 -5.83 -18.18 -0.22
CA LEU A 165 -5.87 -18.65 1.16
C LEU A 165 -6.13 -20.16 1.24
N THR A 166 -7.12 -20.63 0.52
CA THR A 166 -7.50 -22.05 0.49
C THR A 166 -6.38 -22.92 -0.09
N ALA A 167 -5.79 -22.49 -1.21
CA ALA A 167 -4.65 -23.19 -1.81
C ALA A 167 -3.47 -23.27 -0.85
N TYR A 168 -3.18 -22.19 -0.12
CA TYR A 168 -2.08 -22.15 0.84
C TYR A 168 -2.32 -23.07 2.04
N GLN A 169 -3.54 -23.10 2.58
CA GLN A 169 -3.91 -24.00 3.67
C GLN A 169 -3.76 -25.47 3.30
N HIS A 170 -4.17 -25.85 2.08
CA HIS A 170 -4.03 -27.24 1.62
C HIS A 170 -2.58 -27.71 1.42
N THR A 171 -1.62 -26.80 1.32
CA THR A 171 -0.22 -27.15 1.16
C THR A 171 0.49 -27.38 2.51
N HIS A 172 -0.15 -26.98 3.62
CA HIS A 172 0.43 -27.03 4.97
C HIS A 172 -0.34 -27.98 5.92
N ASN A 173 -1.37 -28.66 5.43
CA ASN A 173 -2.06 -29.78 6.06
C ASN A 173 -1.68 -31.10 5.37
#